data_91fc8cc92847e5930d372135c9e32dbf
#
_entry.id   91fc8cc92847e5930d372135c9e32dbf
#
_cell.length_a   1.000
_cell.length_b   1.000
_cell.length_c   1.000
_cell.angle_alpha   90.00
_cell.angle_beta   90.00
_cell.angle_gamma   90.00
#
_symmetry.space_group_name_H-M   'P 1'
#
loop_
_entity.id
_entity.type
_entity.pdbx_description
1 polymer ?
#
loop_
_entity_poly.entity_id
_entity_poly.type
_entity_poly.pdbx_seq_one_letter_code
_entity_poly.pdbx_strand_id
1 'polypeptide(L)'
;MLPNGLRLHLAHDPAASRAAAWLRVAAGSHDEPSAHPGLAHFLEHLSFLGGAAFPGDERLMPWLQVRGGQVNASTRGRTTDYFFEVTAEHLGAGLARLIDMLARPLLDIDAQRREREVLEAEYLARSADEQTLIDAALALGLPAGHPLRRFAAGRRDSLALEN
;
A
#
# COMPACT_ATOMS: atom_id res chain seq x y z
N MET A 1 -6.52 -21.99 7.31
CA MET A 1 -6.30 -20.86 8.21
C MET A 1 -5.13 -21.21 9.11
N LEU A 2 -4.17 -20.30 9.25
CA LEU A 2 -3.01 -20.48 10.12
C LEU A 2 -3.37 -20.20 11.59
N PRO A 3 -2.54 -20.64 12.56
CA PRO A 3 -2.84 -20.43 14.00
C PRO A 3 -3.00 -18.95 14.41
N ASN A 4 -2.37 -18.03 13.67
CA ASN A 4 -2.49 -16.58 13.89
C ASN A 4 -3.72 -15.94 13.22
N GLY A 5 -4.63 -16.73 12.65
CA GLY A 5 -5.83 -16.25 11.98
C GLY A 5 -5.65 -15.90 10.49
N LEU A 6 -4.43 -15.90 9.96
CA LEU A 6 -4.20 -15.63 8.54
C LEU A 6 -4.85 -16.71 7.68
N ARG A 7 -5.64 -16.30 6.69
CA ARG A 7 -6.20 -17.19 5.67
C ARG A 7 -5.19 -17.29 4.52
N LEU A 8 -4.76 -18.50 4.22
CA LEU A 8 -3.81 -18.77 3.15
C LEU A 8 -4.48 -19.59 2.06
N HIS A 9 -4.30 -19.20 0.81
CA HIS A 9 -4.65 -19.95 -0.39
C HIS A 9 -3.37 -20.23 -1.16
N LEU A 10 -3.17 -21.47 -1.56
CA LEU A 10 -2.02 -21.88 -2.37
C LEU A 10 -2.54 -22.47 -3.67
N ALA A 11 -1.93 -22.08 -4.78
CA ALA A 11 -2.12 -22.70 -6.08
C ALA A 11 -0.73 -23.10 -6.60
N HIS A 12 -0.63 -24.31 -7.16
CA HIS A 12 0.60 -24.82 -7.74
C HIS A 12 0.35 -25.26 -9.17
N ASP A 13 1.14 -24.69 -10.09
CA ASP A 13 1.22 -25.13 -11.48
C ASP A 13 2.68 -25.50 -11.78
N PRO A 14 2.98 -26.78 -12.02
CA PRO A 14 4.34 -27.21 -12.30
C PRO A 14 4.90 -26.68 -13.63
N ALA A 15 4.06 -26.17 -14.53
CA ALA A 15 4.48 -25.56 -15.79
C ALA A 15 4.76 -24.07 -15.67
N ALA A 16 4.41 -23.42 -14.54
CA ALA A 16 4.62 -22.00 -14.35
C ALA A 16 6.08 -21.69 -14.08
N SER A 17 6.68 -20.80 -14.89
CA SER A 17 8.03 -20.24 -14.70
C SER A 17 8.05 -19.06 -13.72
N ARG A 18 6.91 -18.45 -13.47
CA ARG A 18 6.74 -17.31 -12.57
C ARG A 18 5.83 -17.68 -11.41
N ALA A 19 6.04 -17.00 -10.30
CA ALA A 19 5.22 -17.11 -9.12
C ALA A 19 4.79 -15.72 -8.66
N ALA A 20 3.62 -15.63 -8.05
CA ALA A 20 3.10 -14.40 -7.50
C ALA A 20 2.65 -14.60 -6.06
N ALA A 21 2.69 -13.55 -5.28
CA ALA A 21 2.10 -13.49 -3.97
C ALA A 21 1.20 -12.27 -3.86
N TRP A 22 0.10 -12.43 -3.14
CA TRP A 22 -0.84 -11.37 -2.82
C TRP A 22 -1.19 -11.44 -1.33
N LEU A 23 -1.02 -10.33 -0.64
CA LEU A 23 -1.41 -10.18 0.76
C LEU A 23 -2.43 -9.06 0.87
N ARG A 24 -3.57 -9.35 1.50
CA ARG A 24 -4.63 -8.39 1.77
C ARG A 24 -4.71 -8.07 3.24
N VAL A 25 -4.64 -6.79 3.56
CA VAL A 25 -4.95 -6.22 4.87
C VAL A 25 -6.40 -5.75 4.86
N ALA A 26 -7.18 -6.15 5.86
CA ALA A 26 -8.60 -5.78 5.98
C ALA A 26 -8.76 -4.39 6.65
N ALA A 27 -8.07 -3.40 6.10
CA ALA A 27 -8.16 -1.99 6.45
C ALA A 27 -7.89 -1.14 5.21
N GLY A 28 -8.57 -0.01 5.08
CA GLY A 28 -8.43 0.90 3.95
C GLY A 28 -8.91 2.31 4.29
N SER A 29 -9.19 3.13 3.28
CA SER A 29 -9.52 4.54 3.46
C SER A 29 -10.80 4.81 4.28
N HIS A 30 -11.70 3.83 4.40
CA HIS A 30 -12.90 3.96 5.25
C HIS A 30 -12.60 3.77 6.73
N ASP A 31 -11.48 3.16 7.08
CA ASP A 31 -11.08 2.86 8.46
C ASP A 31 -10.20 3.97 9.05
N GLU A 32 -9.89 4.99 8.27
CA GLU A 32 -9.07 6.14 8.67
C GLU A 32 -9.78 7.03 9.69
N PRO A 33 -9.05 7.60 10.66
CA PRO A 33 -9.56 8.68 11.48
C PRO A 33 -10.03 9.86 10.60
N SER A 34 -11.14 10.49 10.96
CA SER A 34 -11.69 11.61 10.17
C SER A 34 -10.75 12.82 10.04
N ALA A 35 -9.83 12.96 11.00
CA ALA A 35 -8.81 14.01 11.01
C ALA A 35 -7.66 13.76 10.00
N HIS A 36 -7.48 12.51 9.56
CA HIS A 36 -6.34 12.10 8.74
C HIS A 36 -6.78 11.34 7.48
N PRO A 37 -7.56 11.97 6.56
CA PRO A 37 -7.92 11.33 5.29
C PRO A 37 -6.65 11.09 4.47
N GLY A 38 -6.55 9.88 3.88
CA GLY A 38 -5.40 9.42 3.11
C GLY A 38 -4.32 8.70 3.93
N LEU A 39 -4.55 8.49 5.23
CA LEU A 39 -3.58 7.80 6.09
C LEU A 39 -3.30 6.36 5.65
N ALA A 40 -4.30 5.63 5.15
CA ALA A 40 -4.13 4.27 4.66
C ALA A 40 -3.24 4.23 3.41
N HIS A 41 -3.44 5.15 2.49
CA HIS A 41 -2.60 5.30 1.29
C HIS A 41 -1.17 5.75 1.65
N PHE A 42 -1.03 6.66 2.61
CA PHE A 42 0.27 7.06 3.13
C PHE A 42 1.03 5.88 3.75
N LEU A 43 0.35 5.06 4.57
CA LEU A 43 0.95 3.87 5.15
C LEU A 43 1.35 2.84 4.07
N GLU A 44 0.59 2.72 2.99
CA GLU A 44 0.97 1.92 1.82
C GLU A 44 2.32 2.37 1.28
N HIS A 45 2.52 3.66 1.01
CA HIS A 45 3.81 4.21 0.55
C HIS A 45 4.94 3.94 1.56
N LEU A 46 4.70 4.24 2.84
CA LEU A 46 5.70 4.03 3.88
C LEU A 46 6.13 2.57 4.02
N SER A 47 5.24 1.62 3.77
CA SER A 47 5.56 0.20 3.81
C SER A 47 6.68 -0.15 2.83
N PHE A 48 6.72 0.46 1.64
CA PHE A 48 7.76 0.24 0.63
C PHE A 48 9.13 0.80 1.00
N LEU A 49 9.23 1.58 2.07
CA LEU A 49 10.52 2.00 2.61
C LEU A 49 11.32 0.84 3.24
N GLY A 50 10.68 -0.32 3.39
CA GLY A 50 11.29 -1.57 3.82
C GLY A 50 10.98 -1.93 5.25
N GLY A 51 11.50 -3.07 5.66
CA GLY A 51 11.39 -3.62 7.00
C GLY A 51 12.73 -3.74 7.71
N ALA A 52 12.68 -4.02 8.99
CA ALA A 52 13.85 -4.06 9.86
C ALA A 52 14.89 -5.11 9.46
N ALA A 53 14.45 -6.26 8.86
CA ALA A 53 15.36 -7.32 8.46
C ALA A 53 15.95 -7.12 7.05
N PHE A 54 15.32 -6.33 6.20
CA PHE A 54 15.73 -6.12 4.81
C PHE A 54 15.79 -4.61 4.49
N PRO A 55 16.74 -3.85 5.04
CA PRO A 55 16.90 -2.43 4.78
C PRO A 55 17.62 -2.15 3.44
N GLY A 56 17.61 -0.89 3.00
CA GLY A 56 18.38 -0.42 1.83
C GLY A 56 17.98 -1.16 0.55
N ASP A 57 18.96 -1.63 -0.20
CA ASP A 57 18.76 -2.35 -1.47
C ASP A 57 18.19 -3.77 -1.30
N GLU A 58 18.18 -4.28 -0.06
CA GLU A 58 17.53 -5.55 0.25
C GLU A 58 16.01 -5.45 0.43
N ARG A 59 15.43 -4.24 0.38
CA ARG A 59 13.97 -4.03 0.40
C ARG A 59 13.29 -4.76 -0.75
N LEU A 60 12.02 -5.06 -0.59
CA LEU A 60 11.25 -5.85 -1.56
C LEU A 60 11.35 -5.30 -2.99
N MET A 61 11.13 -4.01 -3.19
CA MET A 61 11.09 -3.42 -4.54
C MET A 61 12.44 -3.50 -5.26
N PRO A 62 13.56 -2.94 -4.77
CA PRO A 62 14.85 -3.04 -5.48
C PRO A 62 15.32 -4.49 -5.59
N TRP A 63 15.06 -5.34 -4.58
CA TRP A 63 15.43 -6.75 -4.62
C TRP A 63 14.70 -7.52 -5.74
N LEU A 64 13.42 -7.22 -5.98
CA LEU A 64 12.63 -7.78 -7.08
C LEU A 64 13.10 -7.26 -8.45
N GLN A 65 13.35 -5.94 -8.56
CA GLN A 65 13.76 -5.31 -9.82
C GLN A 65 14.99 -5.96 -10.43
N VAL A 66 16.02 -6.23 -9.63
CA VAL A 66 17.25 -6.89 -10.13
C VAL A 66 17.04 -8.37 -10.49
N ARG A 67 15.88 -8.94 -10.16
CA ARG A 67 15.48 -10.33 -10.47
C ARG A 67 14.35 -10.41 -11.50
N GLY A 68 14.09 -9.32 -12.20
CA GLY A 68 13.02 -9.24 -13.22
C GLY A 68 11.61 -9.40 -12.60
N GLY A 69 11.48 -9.14 -11.31
CA GLY A 69 10.20 -9.12 -10.60
C GLY A 69 9.55 -7.75 -10.62
N GLN A 70 8.28 -7.72 -10.26
CA GLN A 70 7.47 -6.52 -10.13
C GLN A 70 6.70 -6.56 -8.80
N VAL A 71 6.47 -5.40 -8.21
CA VAL A 71 5.67 -5.23 -7.01
C VAL A 71 4.74 -4.05 -7.17
N ASN A 72 3.55 -4.15 -6.58
CA ASN A 72 2.61 -3.05 -6.52
C ASN A 72 1.73 -3.19 -5.27
N ALA A 73 0.96 -2.14 -4.97
CA ALA A 73 -0.05 -2.15 -3.94
C ALA A 73 -1.28 -1.33 -4.37
N SER A 74 -2.37 -1.44 -3.62
CA SER A 74 -3.58 -0.68 -3.88
C SER A 74 -4.38 -0.52 -2.61
N THR A 75 -4.55 0.71 -2.16
CA THR A 75 -5.46 1.07 -1.07
C THR A 75 -6.86 1.35 -1.61
N ARG A 76 -7.84 0.65 -1.05
CA ARG A 76 -9.27 0.78 -1.35
C ARG A 76 -10.04 1.19 -0.09
N GLY A 77 -11.37 1.26 -0.21
CA GLY A 77 -12.23 1.65 0.92
C GLY A 77 -12.04 0.78 2.17
N ARG A 78 -11.99 -0.53 2.01
CA ARG A 78 -11.96 -1.51 3.13
C ARG A 78 -10.75 -2.43 3.14
N THR A 79 -9.83 -2.29 2.20
CA THR A 79 -8.68 -3.18 2.08
C THR A 79 -7.49 -2.44 1.51
N THR A 80 -6.29 -2.87 1.92
CA THR A 80 -5.03 -2.54 1.26
C THR A 80 -4.40 -3.84 0.78
N ASP A 81 -4.13 -3.92 -0.50
CA ASP A 81 -3.57 -5.09 -1.18
C ASP A 81 -2.12 -4.83 -1.54
N TYR A 82 -1.24 -5.78 -1.24
CA TYR A 82 0.17 -5.79 -1.63
C TYR A 82 0.44 -7.05 -2.44
N PHE A 83 1.06 -6.93 -3.58
CA PHE A 83 1.33 -8.08 -4.44
C PHE A 83 2.62 -7.92 -5.24
N PHE A 84 3.25 -9.06 -5.51
CA PHE A 84 4.43 -9.10 -6.36
C PHE A 84 4.43 -10.35 -7.23
N GLU A 85 5.25 -10.29 -8.26
CA GLU A 85 5.53 -11.38 -9.18
C GLU A 85 7.05 -11.49 -9.39
N VAL A 86 7.57 -12.72 -9.44
CA VAL A 86 8.99 -13.01 -9.63
C VAL A 86 9.16 -14.42 -10.23
N THR A 87 10.36 -14.82 -10.63
CA THR A 87 10.62 -16.24 -10.99
C THR A 87 10.34 -17.16 -9.80
N ALA A 88 9.86 -18.37 -10.08
CA ALA A 88 9.33 -19.29 -9.06
C ALA A 88 10.33 -19.59 -7.93
N GLU A 89 11.61 -19.71 -8.26
CA GLU A 89 12.71 -19.96 -7.30
C GLU A 89 12.88 -18.85 -6.24
N HIS A 90 12.45 -17.62 -6.57
CA HIS A 90 12.59 -16.45 -5.69
C HIS A 90 11.34 -16.14 -4.85
N LEU A 91 10.25 -16.90 -5.01
CA LEU A 91 8.99 -16.65 -4.29
C LEU A 91 9.18 -16.57 -2.76
N GLY A 92 9.87 -17.54 -2.18
CA GLY A 92 10.06 -17.61 -0.72
C GLY A 92 10.84 -16.39 -0.17
N ALA A 93 11.89 -15.98 -0.87
CA ALA A 93 12.69 -14.82 -0.48
C ALA A 93 11.92 -13.49 -0.66
N GLY A 94 11.07 -13.39 -1.69
CA GLY A 94 10.15 -12.27 -1.87
C GLY A 94 9.09 -12.21 -0.78
N LEU A 95 8.49 -13.34 -0.42
CA LEU A 95 7.52 -13.43 0.68
C LEU A 95 8.13 -12.99 2.03
N ALA A 96 9.36 -13.40 2.33
CA ALA A 96 10.03 -12.98 3.56
C ALA A 96 10.16 -11.45 3.65
N ARG A 97 10.48 -10.78 2.54
CA ARG A 97 10.58 -9.32 2.45
C ARG A 97 9.21 -8.64 2.54
N LEU A 98 8.19 -9.18 1.86
CA LEU A 98 6.82 -8.67 1.95
C LEU A 98 6.30 -8.73 3.39
N ILE A 99 6.51 -9.85 4.06
CA ILE A 99 6.09 -10.02 5.46
C ILE A 99 6.85 -9.07 6.38
N ASP A 100 8.17 -8.92 6.20
CA ASP A 100 8.98 -8.04 7.04
C ASP A 100 8.57 -6.57 6.91
N MET A 101 8.37 -6.09 5.69
CA MET A 101 7.96 -4.69 5.45
C MET A 101 6.59 -4.37 6.06
N LEU A 102 5.68 -5.34 6.14
CA LEU A 102 4.35 -5.14 6.73
C LEU A 102 4.32 -5.37 8.24
N ALA A 103 5.13 -6.29 8.75
CA ALA A 103 5.15 -6.62 10.18
C ALA A 103 6.08 -5.71 11.00
N ARG A 104 7.13 -5.17 10.38
CA ARG A 104 8.18 -4.37 11.03
C ARG A 104 8.65 -3.22 10.13
N PRO A 105 7.74 -2.35 9.66
CA PRO A 105 8.09 -1.28 8.72
C PRO A 105 9.11 -0.31 9.33
N LEU A 106 10.02 0.19 8.48
CA LEU A 106 10.94 1.26 8.83
C LEU A 106 10.22 2.60 8.62
N LEU A 107 9.68 3.14 9.71
CA LEU A 107 8.95 4.41 9.69
C LEU A 107 9.89 5.59 10.02
N ASP A 108 10.93 5.76 9.21
CA ASP A 108 11.89 6.87 9.34
C ASP A 108 11.21 8.23 9.11
N ILE A 109 11.45 9.19 10.00
CA ILE A 109 10.75 10.49 9.98
C ILE A 109 11.09 11.34 8.75
N ASP A 110 12.33 11.29 8.27
CA ASP A 110 12.73 12.06 7.09
C ASP A 110 12.20 11.41 5.81
N ALA A 111 12.10 10.08 5.80
CA ALA A 111 11.42 9.36 4.73
C ALA A 111 9.92 9.67 4.70
N GLN A 112 9.25 9.72 5.87
CA GLN A 112 7.85 10.15 5.95
C GLN A 112 7.64 11.56 5.38
N ARG A 113 8.53 12.50 5.68
CA ARG A 113 8.47 13.86 5.13
C ARG A 113 8.58 13.87 3.61
N ARG A 114 9.48 13.07 3.04
CA ARG A 114 9.62 12.95 1.57
C ARG A 114 8.39 12.33 0.93
N GLU A 115 7.86 11.25 1.51
CA GLU A 115 6.67 10.58 0.97
C GLU A 115 5.42 11.47 1.01
N ARG A 116 5.29 12.36 2.00
CA ARG A 116 4.20 13.35 2.01
C ARG A 116 4.25 14.30 0.80
N GLU A 117 5.44 14.69 0.34
CA GLU A 117 5.57 15.51 -0.87
C GLU A 117 5.20 14.71 -2.13
N VAL A 118 5.52 13.40 -2.17
CA VAL A 118 5.09 12.50 -3.25
C VAL A 118 3.57 12.39 -3.27
N LEU A 119 2.93 12.17 -2.12
CA LEU A 119 1.48 12.10 -2.02
C LEU A 119 0.80 13.42 -2.41
N GLU A 120 1.38 14.56 -2.05
CA GLU A 120 0.84 15.86 -2.48
C GLU A 120 0.85 15.99 -4.02
N ALA A 121 1.93 15.56 -4.67
CA ALA A 121 1.99 15.55 -6.14
C ALA A 121 0.95 14.61 -6.75
N GLU A 122 0.76 13.42 -6.17
CA GLU A 122 -0.30 12.50 -6.60
C GLU A 122 -1.70 13.06 -6.35
N TYR A 123 -1.93 13.71 -5.21
CA TYR A 123 -3.20 14.38 -4.91
C TYR A 123 -3.53 15.41 -5.99
N LEU A 124 -2.57 16.27 -6.34
CA LEU A 124 -2.75 17.28 -7.39
C LEU A 124 -3.07 16.66 -8.75
N ALA A 125 -2.35 15.59 -9.12
CA ALA A 125 -2.61 14.88 -10.35
C ALA A 125 -4.00 14.24 -10.39
N ARG A 126 -4.39 13.55 -9.31
CA ARG A 126 -5.71 12.89 -9.20
C ARG A 126 -6.86 13.89 -9.11
N SER A 127 -6.65 15.05 -8.46
CA SER A 127 -7.69 16.09 -8.38
C SER A 127 -7.98 16.78 -9.72
N ALA A 128 -7.13 16.60 -10.72
CA ALA A 128 -7.36 17.04 -12.10
C ALA A 128 -7.94 15.93 -13.00
N ASP A 129 -8.05 14.69 -12.51
CA ASP A 129 -8.58 13.55 -13.25
C ASP A 129 -10.11 13.60 -13.33
N GLU A 130 -10.67 13.44 -14.54
CA GLU A 130 -12.11 13.53 -14.79
C GLU A 130 -12.91 12.50 -13.99
N GLN A 131 -12.47 11.24 -13.94
CA GLN A 131 -13.16 10.18 -13.20
C GLN A 131 -13.18 10.47 -11.70
N THR A 132 -12.06 10.95 -11.17
CA THR A 132 -11.96 11.36 -9.77
C THR A 132 -12.90 12.49 -9.42
N LEU A 133 -13.08 13.48 -10.30
CA LEU A 133 -14.02 14.58 -10.12
C LEU A 133 -15.47 14.10 -10.16
N ILE A 134 -15.81 13.18 -11.07
CA ILE A 134 -17.14 12.55 -11.15
C ILE A 134 -17.44 11.78 -9.84
N ASP A 135 -16.50 10.95 -9.38
CA ASP A 135 -16.67 10.17 -8.15
C ASP A 135 -16.85 11.08 -6.93
N ALA A 136 -16.10 12.18 -6.85
CA ALA A 136 -16.24 13.17 -5.79
C ALA A 136 -17.60 13.88 -5.85
N ALA A 137 -18.09 14.22 -7.04
CA ALA A 137 -19.42 14.83 -7.21
C ALA A 137 -20.55 13.87 -6.81
N LEU A 138 -20.45 12.60 -7.20
CA LEU A 138 -21.42 11.56 -6.80
C LEU A 138 -21.40 11.34 -5.28
N ALA A 139 -20.25 11.40 -4.65
CA ALA A 139 -20.10 11.24 -3.21
C ALA A 139 -20.79 12.35 -2.41
N LEU A 140 -21.02 13.54 -2.99
CA LEU A 140 -21.79 14.61 -2.35
C LEU A 140 -23.24 14.22 -2.07
N GLY A 141 -23.80 13.27 -2.83
CA GLY A 141 -25.14 12.70 -2.58
C GLY A 141 -25.22 11.78 -1.35
N LEU A 142 -24.09 11.39 -0.78
CA LEU A 142 -24.03 10.53 0.41
C LEU A 142 -24.23 11.34 1.71
N PRO A 143 -24.64 10.71 2.82
CA PRO A 143 -24.78 11.39 4.11
C PRO A 143 -23.48 12.08 4.54
N ALA A 144 -23.61 13.18 5.28
CA ALA A 144 -22.47 13.87 5.88
C ALA A 144 -21.68 12.88 6.77
N GLY A 145 -20.35 12.87 6.66
CA GLY A 145 -19.49 11.94 7.39
C GLY A 145 -19.27 10.57 6.71
N HIS A 146 -19.97 10.28 5.60
CA HIS A 146 -19.70 9.04 4.87
C HIS A 146 -18.25 9.01 4.35
N PRO A 147 -17.50 7.91 4.53
CA PRO A 147 -16.08 7.84 4.16
C PRO A 147 -15.76 8.19 2.71
N LEU A 148 -16.62 7.83 1.76
CA LEU A 148 -16.45 8.17 0.34
C LEU A 148 -16.49 9.69 0.03
N ARG A 149 -16.93 10.53 0.98
CA ARG A 149 -16.86 11.99 0.82
C ARG A 149 -15.47 12.56 1.10
N ARG A 150 -14.56 11.74 1.62
CA ARG A 150 -13.16 12.11 1.86
C ARG A 150 -12.30 11.67 0.67
N PHE A 151 -11.35 12.48 0.29
CA PHE A 151 -10.42 12.14 -0.78
C PHE A 151 -9.39 11.13 -0.27
N ALA A 152 -9.46 9.89 -0.77
CA ALA A 152 -8.69 8.76 -0.25
C ALA A 152 -7.17 8.83 -0.53
N ALA A 153 -6.72 9.67 -1.46
CA ALA A 153 -5.29 9.82 -1.74
C ALA A 153 -4.55 10.54 -0.60
N GLY A 154 -5.26 11.33 0.21
CA GLY A 154 -4.64 12.20 1.20
C GLY A 154 -3.96 13.42 0.58
N ARG A 155 -3.58 14.36 1.42
CA ARG A 155 -2.81 15.55 1.05
C ARG A 155 -1.86 15.91 2.20
N ARG A 156 -0.85 16.72 1.90
CA ARG A 156 0.18 17.09 2.88
C ARG A 156 -0.40 17.58 4.22
N ASP A 157 -1.44 18.43 4.17
CA ASP A 157 -2.04 19.00 5.38
C ASP A 157 -2.79 17.98 6.23
N SER A 158 -3.48 16.99 5.58
CA SER A 158 -4.20 15.92 6.29
C SER A 158 -3.27 14.87 6.92
N LEU A 159 -2.01 14.84 6.48
CA LEU A 159 -0.98 13.93 6.91
C LEU A 159 0.13 14.64 7.71
N ALA A 160 -0.20 15.78 8.35
CA ALA A 160 0.75 16.51 9.17
C ALA A 160 1.28 15.62 10.30
N LEU A 161 2.61 15.60 10.43
CA LEU A 161 3.26 14.94 11.57
C LEU A 161 3.14 15.91 12.75
N GLU A 162 2.54 15.47 13.84
CA GLU A 162 2.61 16.20 15.11
C GLU A 162 4.06 16.14 15.61
N ASN A 163 4.58 17.27 16.05
CA ASN A 163 5.95 17.39 16.59
C ASN A 163 6.02 16.85 18.01
#